data_aeb2f8b6a1b1666cb9098c64870ee929
#
_entry.id   aeb2f8b6a1b1666cb9098c64870ee929
#
_cell.length_a   1.000
_cell.length_b   1.000
_cell.length_c   1.000
_cell.angle_alpha   90.00
_cell.angle_beta   90.00
_cell.angle_gamma   90.00
#
_symmetry.space_group_name_H-M   'P 1'
#
loop_
_entity.id
_entity.type
_entity.pdbx_description
1 polymer ?
#
loop_
_entity_poly.entity_id
_entity_poly.type
_entity_poly.pdbx_seq_one_letter_code
_entity_poly.pdbx_strand_id
1 'polypeptide(L)'
;MAVQKAAHLRAIETADPLGGPVPPAPMMPPGYRWHDDGPMPGLWLDPHPTEEGEKAMRLAGLFKVAAETRDAEGTGWGLLLQWRDPAGRQHEWAMPKAMLAGRKATVWEMLSDGGLFIAASEKARNRLADFLNLCRPNARAIAVDRTGWHDGLFVMPGRAYGANQTELAVYQGAPLPKGLMASRGTLEGWQQEIAAKADGNPRLALCLAAAFVGPIMELADAEGGGLHLRGDTSGGKTTCLKAAASVWGAHSAWVQTWRMTANGVESTAAQHSETLLCLDELRELAPRDAVTVPYMLAHGRAKGRQRAEGGLRRQAQWRVFFLSTGELGLADLAAQAGDKPAGGTDVRMIDIAADAGSGRGVWEALHAQPNPRAFADALNDAIGRNYGTAAPAFLERLAADKDGAREMIRASIDRWTAANVPADASAMVQRAGKRFALVAAAGDLARALGVLSWREGWAERAIAKLFKEWCEARGGLGAPEDERAMDAVRGFLATHGDARFEGLEATEQKPVHNRAGWWRHCQPEGARREWLLTAPAWREIAREAGLPTERVAKAAIAAGWLIPGRDRAAQSVALASFPKQR
;
A
#
# COMPACT_ATOMS: atom_id res chain seq x y z
N MET A 1 18.56 21.30 13.48
CA MET A 1 18.19 20.58 14.71
C MET A 1 17.92 19.14 14.32
N ALA A 2 18.81 18.23 14.71
CA ALA A 2 18.72 16.82 14.37
C ALA A 2 17.71 16.16 15.31
N VAL A 3 16.53 15.80 14.80
CA VAL A 3 15.62 14.90 15.52
C VAL A 3 16.26 13.51 15.45
N GLN A 4 16.93 13.14 16.53
CA GLN A 4 17.39 11.78 16.76
C GLN A 4 16.20 10.84 16.73
N LYS A 5 16.21 9.84 15.84
CA LYS A 5 15.35 8.68 15.99
C LYS A 5 15.77 7.97 17.27
N ALA A 6 15.02 8.13 18.32
CA ALA A 6 15.06 7.23 19.46
C ALA A 6 14.68 5.82 18.95
N ALA A 7 15.48 4.82 19.26
CA ALA A 7 15.04 3.43 19.15
C ALA A 7 13.91 3.25 20.18
N HIS A 8 12.80 2.63 19.77
CA HIS A 8 11.59 2.68 20.57
C HIS A 8 11.46 1.41 21.42
N LEU A 9 11.29 1.64 22.70
CA LEU A 9 10.90 0.62 23.66
C LEU A 9 9.43 0.26 23.44
N ARG A 10 9.09 -1.00 23.60
CA ARG A 10 7.75 -1.51 23.42
C ARG A 10 7.21 -2.12 24.67
N ALA A 11 5.98 -1.75 25.07
CA ALA A 11 5.19 -2.49 26.02
C ALA A 11 4.41 -3.59 25.27
N ILE A 12 4.56 -4.84 25.65
CA ILE A 12 3.82 -5.98 25.12
C ILE A 12 2.63 -6.23 26.03
N GLU A 13 1.43 -6.08 25.50
CA GLU A 13 0.21 -6.52 26.21
C GLU A 13 0.06 -8.05 26.08
N THR A 14 0.24 -8.71 27.20
CA THR A 14 -0.22 -10.05 27.60
C THR A 14 -0.42 -11.14 26.53
N ALA A 15 0.64 -11.81 26.16
CA ALA A 15 0.73 -13.27 26.00
C ALA A 15 2.20 -13.61 26.06
N ASP A 16 2.57 -14.70 26.72
CA ASP A 16 3.94 -15.20 26.62
C ASP A 16 4.17 -15.66 25.19
N PRO A 17 4.89 -14.90 24.34
CA PRO A 17 5.05 -15.25 22.93
C PRO A 17 6.01 -16.43 22.73
N LEU A 18 6.55 -16.96 23.82
CA LEU A 18 7.57 -17.99 23.83
C LEU A 18 7.05 -19.28 24.50
N GLY A 19 5.88 -19.77 24.13
CA GLY A 19 5.34 -21.10 24.51
C GLY A 19 6.15 -22.29 23.99
N GLY A 20 7.43 -22.10 23.67
CA GLY A 20 8.41 -23.13 23.36
C GLY A 20 9.26 -23.50 24.56
N PRO A 21 10.07 -24.61 24.50
CA PRO A 21 10.99 -24.98 25.54
C PRO A 21 11.89 -23.79 25.90
N VAL A 22 11.94 -23.45 27.18
CA VAL A 22 12.79 -22.37 27.71
C VAL A 22 14.21 -22.63 27.25
N PRO A 23 14.83 -21.73 26.45
CA PRO A 23 16.23 -21.92 26.06
C PRO A 23 17.10 -22.01 27.31
N PRO A 24 18.19 -22.80 27.29
CA PRO A 24 19.09 -22.86 28.42
C PRO A 24 19.53 -21.45 28.81
N ALA A 25 19.70 -21.24 30.13
CA ALA A 25 20.06 -19.92 30.65
C ALA A 25 21.29 -19.37 29.89
N PRO A 26 21.29 -18.10 29.48
CA PRO A 26 22.44 -17.52 28.82
C PRO A 26 23.68 -17.67 29.69
N MET A 27 24.83 -17.98 29.07
CA MET A 27 26.07 -18.19 29.82
C MET A 27 26.45 -16.87 30.51
N MET A 28 26.40 -16.86 31.82
CA MET A 28 26.74 -15.70 32.64
C MET A 28 28.23 -15.44 32.57
N PRO A 29 28.67 -14.22 32.26
CA PRO A 29 30.07 -13.87 32.38
C PRO A 29 30.55 -13.99 33.84
N PRO A 30 31.82 -14.37 34.08
CA PRO A 30 32.37 -14.52 35.43
C PRO A 30 32.20 -13.25 36.28
N GLY A 31 31.82 -13.43 37.55
CA GLY A 31 31.62 -12.34 38.50
C GLY A 31 30.24 -11.69 38.47
N TYR A 32 29.46 -11.92 37.41
CA TYR A 32 28.08 -11.39 37.33
C TYR A 32 27.09 -12.41 37.87
N ARG A 33 26.06 -11.93 38.56
CA ARG A 33 24.98 -12.79 39.05
C ARG A 33 23.61 -12.08 39.01
N TRP A 34 22.57 -12.87 38.83
CA TRP A 34 21.20 -12.41 39.05
C TRP A 34 20.85 -12.57 40.54
N HIS A 35 20.18 -11.56 41.06
CA HIS A 35 19.57 -11.59 42.38
C HIS A 35 18.06 -11.39 42.17
N ASP A 36 17.31 -12.46 42.33
CA ASP A 36 15.87 -12.46 41.99
C ASP A 36 15.01 -12.12 43.21
N ASP A 37 15.56 -12.34 44.43
CA ASP A 37 14.88 -12.17 45.68
C ASP A 37 15.35 -10.95 46.48
N GLY A 38 14.48 -10.46 47.39
CA GLY A 38 14.82 -9.38 48.30
C GLY A 38 14.49 -7.97 47.80
N PRO A 39 14.93 -6.93 48.54
CA PRO A 39 14.50 -5.54 48.29
C PRO A 39 15.12 -4.88 47.07
N MET A 40 16.14 -5.46 46.48
CA MET A 40 16.85 -4.90 45.30
C MET A 40 17.17 -5.98 44.27
N PRO A 41 16.14 -6.58 43.65
CA PRO A 41 16.36 -7.58 42.60
C PRO A 41 17.05 -6.97 41.39
N GLY A 42 17.87 -7.76 40.67
CA GLY A 42 18.56 -7.29 39.45
C GLY A 42 19.89 -7.96 39.17
N LEU A 43 20.65 -7.35 38.25
CA LEU A 43 21.99 -7.78 37.91
C LEU A 43 23.02 -7.16 38.85
N TRP A 44 23.88 -7.99 39.42
CA TRP A 44 24.94 -7.60 40.32
C TRP A 44 26.28 -8.09 39.80
N LEU A 45 27.33 -7.35 40.14
CA LEU A 45 28.73 -7.74 39.97
C LEU A 45 29.37 -7.93 41.36
N ASP A 46 29.91 -9.11 41.60
CA ASP A 46 30.68 -9.39 42.78
C ASP A 46 32.09 -8.78 42.67
N PRO A 47 32.71 -8.36 43.77
CA PRO A 47 34.08 -7.84 43.78
C PRO A 47 35.06 -8.91 43.31
N HIS A 48 36.10 -8.48 42.58
CA HIS A 48 37.17 -9.40 42.20
C HIS A 48 37.91 -9.89 43.46
N PRO A 49 38.32 -11.16 43.55
CA PRO A 49 39.01 -11.70 44.74
C PRO A 49 40.25 -10.91 45.20
N THR A 50 40.86 -10.13 44.31
CA THR A 50 42.02 -9.28 44.63
C THR A 50 41.64 -7.88 45.13
N GLU A 51 40.37 -7.51 45.12
CA GLU A 51 39.83 -6.19 45.54
C GLU A 51 39.32 -6.30 46.98
N GLU A 52 40.22 -6.42 47.97
CA GLU A 52 39.86 -6.49 49.40
C GLU A 52 39.08 -5.23 49.84
N GLY A 53 37.88 -5.42 50.37
CA GLY A 53 37.03 -4.35 50.91
C GLY A 53 36.00 -3.77 49.90
N GLU A 54 36.01 -4.13 48.63
CA GLU A 54 34.92 -3.76 47.73
C GLU A 54 33.65 -4.59 47.99
N LYS A 55 32.49 -3.94 47.88
CA LYS A 55 31.17 -4.59 48.03
C LYS A 55 30.59 -4.94 46.66
N ALA A 56 29.76 -5.96 46.61
CA ALA A 56 28.99 -6.27 45.40
C ALA A 56 28.21 -5.05 44.92
N MET A 57 28.21 -4.83 43.59
CA MET A 57 27.63 -3.65 42.95
C MET A 57 26.40 -4.03 42.15
N ARG A 58 25.26 -3.39 42.44
CA ARG A 58 24.05 -3.52 41.62
C ARG A 58 24.22 -2.70 40.36
N LEU A 59 24.05 -3.32 39.18
CA LEU A 59 24.24 -2.71 37.88
C LEU A 59 22.91 -2.29 37.25
N ALA A 60 21.92 -3.16 37.30
CA ALA A 60 20.61 -2.94 36.68
C ALA A 60 19.49 -3.67 37.45
N GLY A 61 18.24 -3.34 37.17
CA GLY A 61 17.06 -4.12 37.54
C GLY A 61 17.03 -5.49 36.87
N LEU A 62 15.96 -6.25 37.09
CA LEU A 62 15.77 -7.54 36.42
C LEU A 62 15.47 -7.33 34.94
N PHE A 63 16.26 -7.96 34.08
CA PHE A 63 16.02 -8.08 32.65
C PHE A 63 16.54 -9.41 32.13
N LYS A 64 16.06 -9.85 30.98
CA LYS A 64 16.51 -11.06 30.29
C LYS A 64 17.24 -10.67 29.00
N VAL A 65 18.36 -11.30 28.71
CA VAL A 65 18.97 -11.29 27.37
C VAL A 65 18.42 -12.50 26.62
N ALA A 66 17.37 -12.30 25.84
CA ALA A 66 16.57 -13.39 25.28
C ALA A 66 17.22 -14.01 24.03
N ALA A 67 17.87 -13.21 23.20
CA ALA A 67 18.50 -13.69 21.96
C ALA A 67 19.66 -12.79 21.52
N GLU A 68 20.54 -13.31 20.68
CA GLU A 68 21.42 -12.51 19.85
C GLU A 68 20.66 -12.10 18.58
N THR A 69 20.70 -10.80 18.23
CA THR A 69 19.90 -10.28 17.11
C THR A 69 20.77 -9.90 15.92
N ARG A 70 20.22 -10.01 14.71
CA ARG A 70 20.75 -9.50 13.45
C ARG A 70 19.62 -8.92 12.60
N ASP A 71 19.93 -8.13 11.58
CA ASP A 71 18.95 -7.79 10.55
C ASP A 71 18.79 -8.94 9.53
N ALA A 72 17.86 -8.79 8.59
CA ALA A 72 17.59 -9.78 7.56
C ALA A 72 18.80 -10.00 6.62
N GLU A 73 19.70 -9.04 6.49
CA GLU A 73 20.92 -9.11 5.68
C GLU A 73 22.13 -9.73 6.43
N GLY A 74 21.92 -10.18 7.67
CA GLY A 74 22.99 -10.77 8.49
C GLY A 74 23.95 -9.75 9.09
N THR A 75 23.55 -8.48 9.16
CA THR A 75 24.30 -7.38 9.76
C THR A 75 23.57 -6.79 10.97
N GLY A 76 24.04 -5.67 11.52
CA GLY A 76 23.35 -5.00 12.63
C GLY A 76 23.26 -5.82 13.92
N TRP A 77 24.28 -6.63 14.22
CA TRP A 77 24.28 -7.52 15.37
C TRP A 77 24.01 -6.80 16.70
N GLY A 78 23.16 -7.43 17.54
CA GLY A 78 22.68 -6.87 18.80
C GLY A 78 22.21 -7.92 19.79
N LEU A 79 21.48 -7.49 20.80
CA LEU A 79 20.89 -8.33 21.84
C LEU A 79 19.39 -8.00 21.98
N LEU A 80 18.55 -9.01 22.07
CA LEU A 80 17.15 -8.87 22.46
C LEU A 80 17.06 -8.80 23.99
N LEU A 81 16.77 -7.62 24.51
CA LEU A 81 16.56 -7.37 25.93
C LEU A 81 15.06 -7.36 26.24
N GLN A 82 14.65 -8.03 27.31
CA GLN A 82 13.27 -8.08 27.78
C GLN A 82 13.22 -7.78 29.28
N TRP A 83 12.29 -6.94 29.74
CA TRP A 83 12.11 -6.60 31.16
C TRP A 83 10.67 -6.17 31.45
N ARG A 84 10.35 -6.02 32.73
CA ARG A 84 9.10 -5.44 33.20
C ARG A 84 9.35 -4.08 33.82
N ASP A 85 8.50 -3.11 33.52
CA ASP A 85 8.50 -1.81 34.17
C ASP A 85 7.88 -1.91 35.60
N PRO A 86 7.97 -0.83 36.41
CA PRO A 86 7.37 -0.82 37.76
C PRO A 86 5.85 -1.00 37.80
N ALA A 87 5.16 -0.79 36.67
CA ALA A 87 3.72 -1.06 36.52
C ALA A 87 3.43 -2.51 36.07
N GLY A 88 4.47 -3.34 35.94
CA GLY A 88 4.36 -4.74 35.52
C GLY A 88 4.22 -4.95 34.00
N ARG A 89 4.31 -3.90 33.19
CA ARG A 89 4.24 -4.02 31.73
C ARG A 89 5.53 -4.60 31.19
N GLN A 90 5.42 -5.49 30.25
CA GLN A 90 6.58 -6.10 29.60
C GLN A 90 7.10 -5.20 28.47
N HIS A 91 8.42 -5.04 28.44
CA HIS A 91 9.15 -4.31 27.40
C HIS A 91 10.13 -5.24 26.71
N GLU A 92 10.40 -4.97 25.43
CA GLU A 92 11.48 -5.62 24.69
C GLU A 92 12.17 -4.62 23.77
N TRP A 93 13.47 -4.87 23.54
CA TRP A 93 14.29 -4.06 22.66
C TRP A 93 15.42 -4.88 22.07
N ALA A 94 15.51 -4.93 20.72
CA ALA A 94 16.68 -5.44 20.01
C ALA A 94 17.74 -4.34 20.00
N MET A 95 18.55 -4.28 21.04
CA MET A 95 19.60 -3.29 21.22
C MET A 95 20.80 -3.59 20.30
N PRO A 96 21.17 -2.71 19.35
CA PRO A 96 22.36 -2.88 18.53
C PRO A 96 23.63 -2.80 19.39
N LYS A 97 24.52 -3.81 19.32
CA LYS A 97 25.80 -3.82 20.05
C LYS A 97 26.69 -2.60 19.68
N ALA A 98 26.58 -2.09 18.45
CA ALA A 98 27.31 -0.89 18.03
C ALA A 98 27.00 0.34 18.92
N MET A 99 25.83 0.42 19.55
CA MET A 99 25.50 1.52 20.47
C MET A 99 26.37 1.51 21.73
N LEU A 100 26.83 0.33 22.18
CA LEU A 100 27.72 0.21 23.33
C LEU A 100 29.11 0.80 23.06
N ALA A 101 29.55 0.86 21.80
CA ALA A 101 30.83 1.45 21.42
C ALA A 101 30.81 2.99 21.36
N GLY A 102 29.72 3.59 20.82
CA GLY A 102 29.71 5.02 20.53
C GLY A 102 28.55 5.82 21.16
N ARG A 103 27.52 5.15 21.68
CA ARG A 103 26.28 5.81 22.14
C ARG A 103 25.78 5.21 23.47
N LYS A 104 26.68 4.88 24.38
CA LYS A 104 26.32 4.25 25.68
C LYS A 104 25.27 5.05 26.45
N ALA A 105 25.36 6.39 26.49
CA ALA A 105 24.39 7.23 27.17
C ALA A 105 22.96 6.99 26.66
N THR A 106 22.79 6.91 25.33
CA THR A 106 21.47 6.65 24.73
C THR A 106 20.92 5.27 25.12
N VAL A 107 21.79 4.25 25.30
CA VAL A 107 21.35 2.93 25.76
C VAL A 107 20.76 3.03 27.18
N TRP A 108 21.46 3.74 28.07
CA TRP A 108 20.99 3.91 29.45
C TRP A 108 19.71 4.75 29.54
N GLU A 109 19.62 5.81 28.77
CA GLU A 109 18.43 6.65 28.66
C GLU A 109 17.21 5.82 28.23
N MET A 110 17.34 5.02 27.17
CA MET A 110 16.26 4.20 26.64
C MET A 110 15.79 3.13 27.62
N LEU A 111 16.73 2.41 28.28
CA LEU A 111 16.38 1.39 29.26
C LEU A 111 15.68 2.01 30.47
N SER A 112 16.16 3.19 30.93
CA SER A 112 15.57 3.91 32.05
C SER A 112 14.21 4.50 31.71
N ASP A 113 14.01 5.03 30.49
CA ASP A 113 12.71 5.52 30.01
C ASP A 113 11.67 4.38 29.96
N GLY A 114 12.11 3.16 29.61
CA GLY A 114 11.31 1.94 29.71
C GLY A 114 11.15 1.38 31.14
N GLY A 115 11.53 2.13 32.17
CA GLY A 115 11.34 1.76 33.57
C GLY A 115 12.33 0.72 34.13
N LEU A 116 13.38 0.35 33.38
CA LEU A 116 14.42 -0.51 33.90
C LEU A 116 15.38 0.30 34.81
N PHE A 117 15.58 -0.12 36.04
CA PHE A 117 16.58 0.48 36.91
C PHE A 117 17.98 0.32 36.28
N ILE A 118 18.72 1.41 36.14
CA ILE A 118 20.14 1.45 35.74
C ILE A 118 20.92 2.24 36.77
N ALA A 119 22.03 1.66 37.27
CA ALA A 119 22.86 2.32 38.23
C ALA A 119 23.44 3.65 37.71
N ALA A 120 23.46 4.68 38.58
CA ALA A 120 23.86 6.02 38.19
C ALA A 120 25.39 6.19 37.97
N SER A 121 26.21 5.40 38.67
CA SER A 121 27.66 5.54 38.62
C SER A 121 28.24 5.10 37.27
N GLU A 122 29.21 5.83 36.78
CA GLU A 122 29.90 5.50 35.53
C GLU A 122 30.59 4.13 35.58
N LYS A 123 31.21 3.76 36.76
CA LYS A 123 31.80 2.44 36.99
C LYS A 123 30.76 1.34 36.74
N ALA A 124 29.56 1.46 37.34
CA ALA A 124 28.51 0.47 37.17
C ALA A 124 27.98 0.39 35.71
N ARG A 125 27.80 1.53 35.04
CA ARG A 125 27.35 1.57 33.65
C ARG A 125 28.38 0.94 32.69
N ASN A 126 29.67 1.17 32.91
CA ASN A 126 30.71 0.51 32.14
C ASN A 126 30.72 -1.00 32.36
N ARG A 127 30.55 -1.46 33.61
CA ARG A 127 30.43 -2.91 33.94
C ARG A 127 29.17 -3.55 33.35
N LEU A 128 28.06 -2.80 33.26
CA LEU A 128 26.86 -3.26 32.57
C LEU A 128 27.11 -3.36 31.05
N ALA A 129 27.86 -2.41 30.45
CA ALA A 129 28.26 -2.52 29.06
C ALA A 129 29.16 -3.74 28.81
N ASP A 130 30.11 -4.03 29.71
CA ASP A 130 30.94 -5.23 29.63
C ASP A 130 30.11 -6.51 29.68
N PHE A 131 29.13 -6.59 30.61
CA PHE A 131 28.18 -7.70 30.68
C PHE A 131 27.44 -7.91 29.34
N LEU A 132 26.84 -6.85 28.78
CA LEU A 132 26.10 -6.91 27.52
C LEU A 132 27.00 -7.30 26.34
N ASN A 133 28.26 -6.89 26.33
CA ASN A 133 29.24 -7.30 25.30
C ASN A 133 29.64 -8.78 25.43
N LEU A 134 29.78 -9.27 26.64
CA LEU A 134 30.23 -10.63 26.95
C LEU A 134 29.10 -11.67 26.88
N CYS A 135 27.87 -11.23 27.07
CA CYS A 135 26.71 -12.11 27.09
C CYS A 135 26.53 -12.83 25.76
N ARG A 136 26.30 -14.15 25.81
CA ARG A 136 26.08 -14.99 24.60
C ARG A 136 24.82 -15.84 24.83
N PRO A 137 23.65 -15.34 24.48
CA PRO A 137 22.43 -16.12 24.51
C PRO A 137 22.46 -17.22 23.44
N ASN A 138 21.85 -18.36 23.73
CA ASN A 138 21.80 -19.48 22.79
C ASN A 138 20.78 -19.27 21.65
N ALA A 139 19.76 -18.43 21.89
CA ALA A 139 18.75 -18.13 20.90
C ALA A 139 19.21 -17.03 19.96
N ARG A 140 18.72 -17.06 18.73
CA ARG A 140 18.91 -16.02 17.72
C ARG A 140 17.57 -15.38 17.34
N ALA A 141 17.60 -14.13 16.94
CA ALA A 141 16.42 -13.41 16.47
C ALA A 141 16.76 -12.49 15.28
N ILE A 142 15.81 -12.35 14.38
CA ILE A 142 15.88 -11.36 13.29
C ILE A 142 15.16 -10.10 13.77
N ALA A 143 15.88 -8.98 13.83
CA ALA A 143 15.32 -7.68 14.17
C ALA A 143 14.96 -6.93 12.88
N VAL A 144 13.68 -6.66 12.67
CA VAL A 144 13.16 -6.05 11.44
C VAL A 144 12.56 -4.67 11.71
N ASP A 145 12.71 -3.75 10.75
CA ASP A 145 12.24 -2.37 10.86
C ASP A 145 10.91 -2.10 10.13
N ARG A 146 10.36 -3.11 9.47
CA ARG A 146 9.05 -3.08 8.80
C ARG A 146 8.24 -4.34 9.10
N THR A 147 6.93 -4.24 8.98
CA THR A 147 6.04 -5.41 9.01
C THR A 147 6.15 -6.23 7.71
N GLY A 148 5.65 -7.46 7.72
CA GLY A 148 5.60 -8.33 6.54
C GLY A 148 6.58 -9.49 6.57
N TRP A 149 6.87 -10.07 5.40
CA TRP A 149 7.72 -11.24 5.26
C TRP A 149 9.21 -10.93 5.45
N HIS A 150 9.87 -11.76 6.26
CA HIS A 150 11.31 -11.75 6.53
C HIS A 150 11.78 -13.20 6.75
N ASP A 151 12.63 -13.71 5.89
CA ASP A 151 13.21 -15.06 5.99
C ASP A 151 12.15 -16.16 6.23
N GLY A 152 11.01 -16.07 5.54
CA GLY A 152 9.92 -17.05 5.68
C GLY A 152 8.95 -16.81 6.83
N LEU A 153 9.22 -15.86 7.71
CA LEU A 153 8.33 -15.43 8.80
C LEU A 153 7.57 -14.16 8.41
N PHE A 154 6.28 -14.10 8.71
CA PHE A 154 5.51 -12.86 8.62
C PHE A 154 5.55 -12.15 9.97
N VAL A 155 6.27 -11.03 10.02
CA VAL A 155 6.54 -10.31 11.27
C VAL A 155 5.54 -9.17 11.44
N MET A 156 4.84 -9.23 12.57
CA MET A 156 3.99 -8.15 13.07
C MET A 156 4.53 -7.65 14.39
N PRO A 157 4.16 -6.44 14.79
CA PRO A 157 4.48 -5.98 16.13
C PRO A 157 3.98 -6.93 17.23
N GLY A 158 4.91 -7.50 18.02
CA GLY A 158 4.61 -8.41 19.11
C GLY A 158 4.29 -9.87 18.72
N ARG A 159 4.22 -10.20 17.42
CA ARG A 159 3.98 -11.57 16.96
C ARG A 159 4.61 -11.83 15.59
N ALA A 160 5.18 -13.01 15.40
CA ALA A 160 5.59 -13.53 14.10
C ALA A 160 4.77 -14.80 13.78
N TYR A 161 4.52 -15.03 12.50
CA TYR A 161 3.78 -16.18 11.97
C TYR A 161 4.69 -16.95 11.01
N GLY A 162 4.70 -18.27 11.10
CA GLY A 162 5.49 -19.14 10.22
C GLY A 162 6.18 -20.28 10.97
N ALA A 163 6.74 -21.21 10.21
CA ALA A 163 7.29 -22.47 10.73
C ALA A 163 8.80 -22.43 11.04
N ASN A 164 9.48 -21.29 10.87
CA ASN A 164 10.91 -21.22 11.20
C ASN A 164 11.09 -21.19 12.72
N GLN A 165 11.32 -22.36 13.30
CA GLN A 165 11.47 -22.52 14.75
C GLN A 165 12.90 -22.27 15.26
N THR A 166 13.85 -21.95 14.38
CA THR A 166 15.26 -21.79 14.75
C THR A 166 15.64 -20.37 15.12
N GLU A 167 14.93 -19.38 14.60
CA GLU A 167 15.17 -17.96 14.89
C GLU A 167 13.86 -17.24 15.24
N LEU A 168 13.89 -16.44 16.29
CA LEU A 168 12.81 -15.51 16.65
C LEU A 168 12.82 -14.34 15.68
N ALA A 169 11.67 -13.68 15.49
CA ALA A 169 11.61 -12.43 14.73
C ALA A 169 10.99 -11.33 15.59
N VAL A 170 11.65 -10.17 15.63
CA VAL A 170 11.26 -9.05 16.49
C VAL A 170 11.12 -7.78 15.65
N TYR A 171 9.95 -7.15 15.72
CA TYR A 171 9.73 -5.86 15.09
C TYR A 171 10.41 -4.73 15.90
N GLN A 172 11.29 -3.99 15.24
CA GLN A 172 12.05 -2.86 15.79
C GLN A 172 11.85 -1.56 14.96
N GLY A 173 10.78 -1.52 14.16
CA GLY A 173 10.42 -0.33 13.40
C GLY A 173 9.92 0.83 14.28
N ALA A 174 9.44 1.89 13.63
CA ALA A 174 8.88 3.04 14.35
C ALA A 174 7.70 2.58 15.25
N PRO A 175 7.46 3.25 16.41
CA PRO A 175 6.35 2.91 17.28
C PRO A 175 5.03 2.98 16.52
N LEU A 176 4.18 2.00 16.78
CA LEU A 176 2.84 2.01 16.24
C LEU A 176 1.90 2.86 17.09
N PRO A 177 0.87 3.45 16.49
CA PRO A 177 -0.20 4.08 17.23
C PRO A 177 -0.76 3.14 18.30
N LYS A 178 -1.06 3.68 19.48
CA LYS A 178 -1.62 2.91 20.58
C LYS A 178 -2.94 2.26 20.14
N GLY A 179 -3.08 0.97 20.37
CA GLY A 179 -4.27 0.19 19.98
C GLY A 179 -4.30 -0.28 18.53
N LEU A 180 -3.27 0.01 17.70
CA LEU A 180 -3.25 -0.45 16.30
C LEU A 180 -3.44 -1.97 16.18
N MET A 181 -2.79 -2.74 17.05
CA MET A 181 -2.87 -4.22 17.08
C MET A 181 -3.92 -4.74 18.06
N ALA A 182 -4.82 -3.87 18.55
CA ALA A 182 -5.87 -4.30 19.46
C ALA A 182 -6.88 -5.22 18.76
N SER A 183 -7.34 -6.24 19.47
CA SER A 183 -8.40 -7.15 19.01
C SER A 183 -9.59 -7.13 19.96
N ARG A 184 -10.78 -7.32 19.44
CA ARG A 184 -12.03 -7.44 20.20
C ARG A 184 -13.00 -8.36 19.48
N GLY A 185 -13.81 -9.08 20.24
CA GLY A 185 -14.76 -10.06 19.72
C GLY A 185 -14.08 -11.37 19.31
N THR A 186 -14.72 -12.11 18.43
CA THR A 186 -14.24 -13.39 17.89
C THR A 186 -14.19 -13.37 16.37
N LEU A 187 -13.48 -14.33 15.77
CA LEU A 187 -13.47 -14.48 14.31
C LEU A 187 -14.88 -14.77 13.78
N GLU A 188 -15.63 -15.63 14.47
CA GLU A 188 -16.99 -15.99 14.10
C GLU A 188 -17.93 -14.77 14.15
N GLY A 189 -17.81 -13.94 15.20
CA GLY A 189 -18.57 -12.70 15.33
C GLY A 189 -18.24 -11.72 14.21
N TRP A 190 -16.95 -11.56 13.87
CA TRP A 190 -16.50 -10.75 12.74
C TRP A 190 -17.03 -11.28 11.40
N GLN A 191 -17.03 -12.61 11.19
CA GLN A 191 -17.56 -13.26 10.00
C GLN A 191 -19.06 -13.01 9.82
N GLN A 192 -19.83 -13.18 10.90
CA GLN A 192 -21.31 -13.09 10.84
C GLN A 192 -21.81 -11.64 10.76
N GLU A 193 -21.21 -10.74 11.53
CA GLU A 193 -21.69 -9.38 11.68
C GLU A 193 -21.09 -8.41 10.64
N ILE A 194 -19.89 -8.71 10.10
CA ILE A 194 -19.19 -7.83 9.15
C ILE A 194 -18.99 -8.50 7.80
N ALA A 195 -18.24 -9.61 7.74
CA ALA A 195 -17.88 -10.23 6.46
C ALA A 195 -19.09 -10.70 5.65
N ALA A 196 -20.11 -11.28 6.32
CA ALA A 196 -21.35 -11.72 5.67
C ALA A 196 -22.16 -10.56 5.05
N LYS A 197 -21.98 -9.31 5.50
CA LYS A 197 -22.66 -8.14 4.94
C LYS A 197 -22.12 -7.71 3.57
N ALA A 198 -21.01 -8.29 3.15
CA ALA A 198 -20.51 -8.13 1.79
C ALA A 198 -21.28 -8.92 0.75
N ASP A 199 -22.10 -9.91 1.14
CA ASP A 199 -22.97 -10.61 0.19
C ASP A 199 -23.98 -9.63 -0.41
N GLY A 200 -23.99 -9.50 -1.74
CA GLY A 200 -24.78 -8.50 -2.45
C GLY A 200 -24.22 -7.06 -2.40
N ASN A 201 -23.04 -6.84 -1.79
CA ASN A 201 -22.40 -5.52 -1.69
C ASN A 201 -20.96 -5.57 -2.26
N PRO A 202 -20.77 -5.47 -3.60
CA PRO A 202 -19.46 -5.62 -4.24
C PRO A 202 -18.39 -4.65 -3.73
N ARG A 203 -18.75 -3.41 -3.41
CA ARG A 203 -17.81 -2.40 -2.89
C ARG A 203 -17.29 -2.75 -1.49
N LEU A 204 -18.18 -3.27 -0.63
CA LEU A 204 -17.77 -3.80 0.68
C LEU A 204 -16.91 -5.06 0.52
N ALA A 205 -17.29 -5.96 -0.41
CA ALA A 205 -16.50 -7.16 -0.73
C ALA A 205 -15.09 -6.78 -1.23
N LEU A 206 -14.98 -5.77 -2.11
CA LEU A 206 -13.70 -5.24 -2.57
C LEU A 206 -12.84 -4.76 -1.39
N CYS A 207 -13.40 -3.95 -0.49
CA CYS A 207 -12.65 -3.40 0.65
C CYS A 207 -12.19 -4.50 1.62
N LEU A 208 -13.03 -5.48 1.91
CA LEU A 208 -12.66 -6.62 2.76
C LEU A 208 -11.62 -7.53 2.10
N ALA A 209 -11.75 -7.84 0.79
CA ALA A 209 -10.76 -8.60 0.05
C ALA A 209 -9.42 -7.86 -0.03
N ALA A 210 -9.44 -6.54 -0.26
CA ALA A 210 -8.26 -5.68 -0.30
C ALA A 210 -7.47 -5.70 1.02
N ALA A 211 -8.14 -5.94 2.16
CA ALA A 211 -7.47 -6.04 3.45
C ALA A 211 -6.51 -7.25 3.55
N PHE A 212 -6.69 -8.27 2.74
CA PHE A 212 -5.84 -9.46 2.68
C PHE A 212 -4.78 -9.42 1.57
N VAL A 213 -4.72 -8.34 0.78
CA VAL A 213 -3.76 -8.22 -0.33
C VAL A 213 -2.32 -8.11 0.17
N GLY A 214 -2.08 -7.30 1.22
CA GLY A 214 -0.73 -7.05 1.72
C GLY A 214 0.11 -8.32 1.91
N PRO A 215 -0.34 -9.31 2.69
CA PRO A 215 0.41 -10.54 2.95
C PRO A 215 0.67 -11.42 1.71
N ILE A 216 -0.14 -11.30 0.68
CA ILE A 216 0.03 -12.11 -0.54
C ILE A 216 0.85 -11.43 -1.63
N MET A 217 1.19 -10.13 -1.47
CA MET A 217 1.92 -9.39 -2.51
C MET A 217 3.29 -9.98 -2.82
N GLU A 218 4.03 -10.45 -1.81
CA GLU A 218 5.31 -11.14 -2.02
C GLU A 218 5.11 -12.45 -2.80
N LEU A 219 4.08 -13.21 -2.45
CA LEU A 219 3.79 -14.50 -3.09
C LEU A 219 3.36 -14.36 -4.55
N ALA A 220 2.71 -13.24 -4.86
CA ALA A 220 2.24 -12.88 -6.20
C ALA A 220 3.27 -12.10 -7.03
N ASP A 221 4.43 -11.74 -6.46
CA ASP A 221 5.39 -10.81 -7.07
C ASP A 221 4.71 -9.50 -7.53
N ALA A 222 3.85 -8.95 -6.66
CA ALA A 222 3.01 -7.82 -6.99
C ALA A 222 3.63 -6.49 -6.51
N GLU A 223 3.51 -5.47 -7.36
CA GLU A 223 3.91 -4.10 -7.04
C GLU A 223 2.90 -3.45 -6.06
N GLY A 224 3.39 -2.47 -5.29
CA GLY A 224 2.56 -1.63 -4.44
C GLY A 224 1.51 -0.83 -5.21
N GLY A 225 0.52 -0.33 -4.48
CA GLY A 225 -0.53 0.52 -5.01
C GLY A 225 -1.83 0.40 -4.24
N GLY A 226 -2.90 1.00 -4.75
CA GLY A 226 -4.15 1.01 -4.01
C GLY A 226 -5.39 1.25 -4.85
N LEU A 227 -6.51 1.32 -4.15
CA LEU A 227 -7.83 1.60 -4.67
C LEU A 227 -8.41 2.81 -3.92
N HIS A 228 -9.16 3.63 -4.61
CA HIS A 228 -9.81 4.81 -4.07
C HIS A 228 -11.31 4.77 -4.33
N LEU A 229 -12.11 4.81 -3.27
CA LEU A 229 -13.56 4.96 -3.39
C LEU A 229 -13.90 6.45 -3.52
N ARG A 230 -14.28 6.87 -4.72
CA ARG A 230 -14.64 8.25 -5.04
C ARG A 230 -16.16 8.42 -5.12
N GLY A 231 -16.68 9.45 -4.47
CA GLY A 231 -18.10 9.81 -4.54
C GLY A 231 -18.49 10.82 -3.48
N ASP A 232 -19.76 11.23 -3.48
CA ASP A 232 -20.30 12.25 -2.60
C ASP A 232 -20.22 11.87 -1.12
N THR A 233 -20.34 12.88 -0.24
CA THR A 233 -20.44 12.71 1.22
C THR A 233 -21.58 11.79 1.61
N SER A 234 -21.44 11.14 2.77
CA SER A 234 -22.45 10.28 3.38
C SER A 234 -22.86 9.04 2.58
N GLY A 235 -22.10 8.67 1.54
CA GLY A 235 -22.34 7.50 0.70
C GLY A 235 -21.93 6.14 1.29
N GLY A 236 -21.34 6.09 2.51
CA GLY A 236 -20.89 4.83 3.14
C GLY A 236 -19.41 4.46 2.88
N LYS A 237 -18.63 5.28 2.17
CA LYS A 237 -17.20 5.06 1.86
C LYS A 237 -16.36 4.78 3.11
N THR A 238 -16.42 5.69 4.09
CA THR A 238 -15.68 5.57 5.35
C THR A 238 -16.10 4.33 6.15
N THR A 239 -17.37 3.90 6.06
CA THR A 239 -17.83 2.65 6.69
C THR A 239 -17.18 1.43 6.02
N CYS A 240 -17.07 1.39 4.69
CA CYS A 240 -16.34 0.35 3.97
C CYS A 240 -14.84 0.33 4.35
N LEU A 241 -14.22 1.51 4.48
CA LEU A 241 -12.81 1.64 4.91
C LEU A 241 -12.60 1.12 6.33
N LYS A 242 -13.51 1.46 7.26
CA LYS A 242 -13.51 0.95 8.65
C LYS A 242 -13.70 -0.56 8.70
N ALA A 243 -14.57 -1.12 7.85
CA ALA A 243 -14.76 -2.56 7.74
C ALA A 243 -13.45 -3.26 7.30
N ALA A 244 -12.75 -2.73 6.30
CA ALA A 244 -11.45 -3.24 5.89
C ALA A 244 -10.40 -3.13 7.01
N ALA A 245 -10.35 -2.00 7.72
CA ALA A 245 -9.46 -1.79 8.86
C ALA A 245 -9.71 -2.79 10.00
N SER A 246 -10.98 -3.20 10.21
CA SER A 246 -11.37 -4.15 11.26
C SER A 246 -10.73 -5.54 11.11
N VAL A 247 -10.28 -5.90 9.91
CA VAL A 247 -9.50 -7.13 9.66
C VAL A 247 -8.24 -7.14 10.52
N TRP A 248 -7.57 -5.99 10.64
CA TRP A 248 -6.26 -5.84 11.25
C TRP A 248 -6.30 -5.34 12.70
N GLY A 249 -7.24 -4.46 13.05
CA GLY A 249 -7.31 -3.86 14.37
C GLY A 249 -8.43 -2.86 14.55
N ALA A 250 -8.35 -2.06 15.62
CA ALA A 250 -9.31 -1.00 15.89
C ALA A 250 -9.27 0.06 14.78
N HIS A 251 -10.39 0.30 14.13
CA HIS A 251 -10.48 1.29 13.05
C HIS A 251 -10.02 2.69 13.47
N SER A 252 -10.24 3.09 14.74
CA SER A 252 -9.82 4.39 15.27
C SER A 252 -8.30 4.59 15.30
N ALA A 253 -7.53 3.50 15.32
CA ALA A 253 -6.07 3.54 15.25
C ALA A 253 -5.55 3.18 13.84
N TRP A 254 -6.30 2.36 13.10
CA TRP A 254 -5.88 1.83 11.79
C TRP A 254 -6.18 2.78 10.63
N VAL A 255 -7.30 3.52 10.67
CA VAL A 255 -7.65 4.50 9.64
C VAL A 255 -6.88 5.79 9.90
N GLN A 256 -6.06 6.18 8.93
CA GLN A 256 -5.32 7.44 8.90
C GLN A 256 -6.00 8.40 7.94
N THR A 257 -5.68 9.70 8.02
CA THR A 257 -6.10 10.67 7.00
C THR A 257 -4.93 11.02 6.07
N TRP A 258 -5.23 11.56 4.90
CA TRP A 258 -4.20 12.05 3.97
C TRP A 258 -3.45 13.29 4.49
N ARG A 259 -3.85 13.83 5.63
CA ARG A 259 -3.21 15.01 6.27
C ARG A 259 -1.86 14.66 6.88
N MET A 260 -0.90 14.32 6.04
CA MET A 260 0.45 13.93 6.45
C MET A 260 1.50 14.63 5.59
N THR A 261 2.66 14.92 6.17
CA THR A 261 3.84 15.30 5.37
C THR A 261 4.36 14.10 4.60
N ALA A 262 5.08 14.32 3.48
CA ALA A 262 5.70 13.23 2.71
C ALA A 262 6.57 12.30 3.59
N ASN A 263 7.28 12.85 4.59
CA ASN A 263 8.05 12.04 5.55
C ASN A 263 7.17 11.21 6.49
N GLY A 264 6.01 11.75 6.88
CA GLY A 264 5.00 11.03 7.67
C GLY A 264 4.46 9.84 6.89
N VAL A 265 4.15 10.05 5.62
CA VAL A 265 3.68 8.98 4.72
C VAL A 265 4.72 7.86 4.58
N GLU A 266 6.02 8.18 4.42
CA GLU A 266 7.10 7.18 4.36
C GLU A 266 7.13 6.31 5.63
N SER A 267 7.02 6.93 6.81
CA SER A 267 7.02 6.20 8.09
C SER A 267 5.78 5.32 8.24
N THR A 268 4.61 5.87 7.89
CA THR A 268 3.34 5.13 7.94
C THR A 268 3.34 3.96 6.97
N ALA A 269 3.84 4.14 5.74
CA ALA A 269 3.94 3.06 4.77
C ALA A 269 4.84 1.91 5.23
N ALA A 270 5.97 2.20 5.88
CA ALA A 270 6.84 1.18 6.45
C ALA A 270 6.17 0.40 7.60
N GLN A 271 5.37 1.08 8.43
CA GLN A 271 4.59 0.45 9.51
C GLN A 271 3.47 -0.45 8.99
N HIS A 272 2.95 -0.19 7.78
CA HIS A 272 1.88 -0.95 7.14
C HIS A 272 2.39 -1.80 5.97
N SER A 273 3.71 -2.05 5.90
CA SER A 273 4.28 -2.89 4.85
C SER A 273 3.66 -4.29 4.90
N GLU A 274 3.21 -4.77 3.74
CA GLU A 274 2.57 -6.08 3.56
C GLU A 274 1.33 -6.33 4.45
N THR A 275 0.72 -5.22 4.91
CA THR A 275 -0.60 -5.20 5.54
C THR A 275 -1.54 -4.31 4.70
N LEU A 276 -2.55 -3.70 5.33
CA LEU A 276 -3.41 -2.72 4.68
C LEU A 276 -3.11 -1.32 5.22
N LEU A 277 -2.93 -0.33 4.34
CA LEU A 277 -2.92 1.08 4.71
C LEU A 277 -4.28 1.71 4.35
N CYS A 278 -5.01 2.20 5.35
CA CYS A 278 -6.29 2.87 5.19
C CYS A 278 -6.11 4.40 5.28
N LEU A 279 -6.48 5.12 4.22
CA LEU A 279 -6.34 6.57 4.11
C LEU A 279 -7.69 7.22 3.79
N ASP A 280 -8.25 7.95 4.74
CA ASP A 280 -9.52 8.65 4.57
C ASP A 280 -9.30 10.08 4.08
N GLU A 281 -10.27 10.62 3.34
CA GLU A 281 -10.40 12.01 2.89
C GLU A 281 -9.22 12.53 2.04
N LEU A 282 -9.14 12.09 0.78
CA LEU A 282 -8.06 12.44 -0.16
C LEU A 282 -7.85 13.95 -0.32
N ARG A 283 -8.91 14.77 -0.20
CA ARG A 283 -8.79 16.24 -0.32
C ARG A 283 -7.90 16.88 0.76
N GLU A 284 -7.60 16.16 1.85
CA GLU A 284 -6.66 16.64 2.88
C GLU A 284 -5.19 16.56 2.44
N LEU A 285 -4.90 15.83 1.36
CA LEU A 285 -3.59 15.84 0.71
C LEU A 285 -3.39 17.18 -0.02
N ALA A 286 -2.23 17.81 0.18
CA ALA A 286 -1.92 19.04 -0.53
C ALA A 286 -1.91 18.80 -2.05
N PRO A 287 -2.57 19.63 -2.89
CA PRO A 287 -2.66 19.40 -4.34
C PRO A 287 -1.32 19.20 -5.03
N ARG A 288 -0.25 19.91 -4.62
CA ARG A 288 1.12 19.76 -5.12
C ARG A 288 1.72 18.36 -4.87
N ASP A 289 1.19 17.61 -3.94
CA ASP A 289 1.67 16.27 -3.55
C ASP A 289 0.83 15.15 -4.17
N ALA A 290 -0.26 15.50 -4.89
CA ALA A 290 -1.22 14.56 -5.46
C ALA A 290 -0.59 13.55 -6.43
N VAL A 291 0.45 13.93 -7.17
CA VAL A 291 1.16 13.02 -8.09
C VAL A 291 2.26 12.26 -7.37
N THR A 292 3.02 12.94 -6.49
CA THR A 292 4.25 12.39 -5.93
C THR A 292 4.02 11.41 -4.78
N VAL A 293 3.04 11.66 -3.92
CA VAL A 293 2.80 10.82 -2.73
C VAL A 293 2.21 9.46 -3.10
N PRO A 294 1.14 9.33 -3.92
CA PRO A 294 0.65 8.02 -4.35
C PRO A 294 1.68 7.23 -5.17
N TYR A 295 2.47 7.93 -5.99
CA TYR A 295 3.58 7.32 -6.72
C TYR A 295 4.62 6.71 -5.77
N MET A 296 5.04 7.45 -4.73
CA MET A 296 5.99 7.02 -3.72
C MET A 296 5.47 5.83 -2.92
N LEU A 297 4.20 5.86 -2.49
CA LEU A 297 3.54 4.75 -1.80
C LEU A 297 3.61 3.47 -2.63
N ALA A 298 3.25 3.55 -3.91
CA ALA A 298 3.25 2.41 -4.82
C ALA A 298 4.67 1.92 -5.16
N HIS A 299 5.66 2.85 -5.25
CA HIS A 299 7.04 2.50 -5.58
C HIS A 299 7.78 1.79 -4.44
N GLY A 300 7.34 1.96 -3.20
CA GLY A 300 7.83 1.19 -2.06
C GLY A 300 9.22 1.60 -1.54
N ARG A 301 9.69 2.81 -1.84
CA ARG A 301 11.01 3.30 -1.39
C ARG A 301 10.94 4.73 -0.92
N ALA A 302 11.58 5.02 0.24
CA ALA A 302 11.75 6.36 0.76
C ALA A 302 12.73 7.18 -0.10
N LYS A 303 12.72 8.50 0.04
CA LYS A 303 13.73 9.37 -0.57
C LYS A 303 15.12 9.07 0.01
N GLY A 304 16.14 9.00 -0.85
CA GLY A 304 17.54 8.88 -0.42
C GLY A 304 17.94 10.08 0.45
N ARG A 305 18.57 9.82 1.60
CA ARG A 305 19.06 10.86 2.52
C ARG A 305 20.51 10.58 2.90
N GLN A 306 21.31 11.62 2.97
CA GLN A 306 22.68 11.52 3.47
C GLN A 306 22.70 11.42 5.00
N ARG A 307 23.69 10.71 5.55
CA ARG A 307 24.01 10.74 6.98
C ARG A 307 24.77 12.03 7.30
N ALA A 308 24.60 12.55 8.52
CA ALA A 308 25.37 13.70 8.99
C ALA A 308 26.89 13.46 9.01
N GLU A 309 27.29 12.19 9.14
CA GLU A 309 28.69 11.73 9.23
C GLU A 309 29.23 11.24 7.87
N GLY A 310 28.52 11.50 6.76
CA GLY A 310 28.86 11.02 5.42
C GLY A 310 28.27 9.65 5.09
N GLY A 311 28.08 9.37 3.79
CA GLY A 311 27.45 8.15 3.28
C GLY A 311 25.93 8.24 3.20
N LEU A 312 25.33 7.32 2.45
CA LEU A 312 23.87 7.21 2.31
C LEU A 312 23.28 6.52 3.54
N ARG A 313 22.18 7.09 4.05
CA ARG A 313 21.35 6.40 5.06
C ARG A 313 20.64 5.24 4.37
N ARG A 314 20.53 4.08 5.05
CA ARG A 314 19.67 2.97 4.57
C ARG A 314 18.29 3.52 4.24
N GLN A 315 17.87 3.34 2.99
CA GLN A 315 16.60 3.81 2.50
C GLN A 315 15.51 2.87 3.02
N ALA A 316 14.49 3.41 3.68
CA ALA A 316 13.36 2.62 4.10
C ALA A 316 12.64 2.06 2.86
N GLN A 317 12.25 0.79 2.93
CA GLN A 317 11.52 0.09 1.88
C GLN A 317 10.23 -0.45 2.47
N TRP A 318 9.19 -0.53 1.63
CA TRP A 318 7.91 -1.13 1.99
C TRP A 318 7.25 -1.72 0.75
N ARG A 319 6.31 -2.61 0.97
CA ARG A 319 5.38 -3.10 -0.04
C ARG A 319 3.98 -2.90 0.52
N VAL A 320 3.26 -1.91 0.03
CA VAL A 320 1.98 -1.51 0.62
C VAL A 320 0.86 -1.60 -0.39
N PHE A 321 -0.26 -2.17 0.06
CA PHE A 321 -1.56 -2.01 -0.59
C PHE A 321 -2.38 -1.04 0.24
N PHE A 322 -2.97 -0.03 -0.39
CA PHE A 322 -3.75 0.97 0.33
C PHE A 322 -5.17 1.10 -0.20
N LEU A 323 -6.09 1.35 0.72
CA LEU A 323 -7.45 1.79 0.44
C LEU A 323 -7.59 3.25 0.80
N SER A 324 -8.19 4.01 -0.09
CA SER A 324 -8.43 5.44 0.08
C SER A 324 -9.90 5.78 -0.16
N THR A 325 -10.36 6.87 0.44
CA THR A 325 -11.70 7.43 0.20
C THR A 325 -11.63 8.92 -0.01
N GLY A 326 -12.61 9.48 -0.71
CA GLY A 326 -12.73 10.92 -0.93
C GLY A 326 -13.85 11.29 -1.89
N GLU A 327 -14.06 12.60 -2.05
CA GLU A 327 -15.00 13.15 -3.03
C GLU A 327 -14.33 13.36 -4.38
N LEU A 328 -13.04 13.71 -4.35
CA LEU A 328 -12.22 14.00 -5.52
C LEU A 328 -11.32 12.81 -5.86
N GLY A 329 -11.04 12.62 -7.15
CA GLY A 329 -9.98 11.73 -7.61
C GLY A 329 -8.60 12.41 -7.63
N LEU A 330 -7.54 11.62 -7.85
CA LEU A 330 -6.17 12.17 -7.98
C LEU A 330 -6.04 13.17 -9.12
N ALA A 331 -6.71 12.92 -10.24
CA ALA A 331 -6.69 13.80 -11.40
C ALA A 331 -7.30 15.18 -11.07
N ASP A 332 -8.41 15.19 -10.34
CA ASP A 332 -9.09 16.41 -9.92
C ASP A 332 -8.20 17.22 -8.95
N LEU A 333 -7.55 16.52 -8.01
CA LEU A 333 -6.68 17.15 -7.03
C LEU A 333 -5.39 17.69 -7.68
N ALA A 334 -4.78 16.97 -8.61
CA ALA A 334 -3.61 17.42 -9.36
C ALA A 334 -3.93 18.64 -10.24
N ALA A 335 -5.10 18.66 -10.87
CA ALA A 335 -5.56 19.79 -11.66
C ALA A 335 -5.67 21.10 -10.84
N GLN A 336 -5.99 21.04 -9.54
CA GLN A 336 -6.00 22.20 -8.64
C GLN A 336 -4.61 22.81 -8.46
N ALA A 337 -3.54 22.01 -8.60
CA ALA A 337 -2.15 22.48 -8.59
C ALA A 337 -1.66 22.93 -9.97
N GLY A 338 -2.48 22.82 -11.02
CA GLY A 338 -2.06 23.06 -12.41
C GLY A 338 -1.24 21.92 -13.02
N ASP A 339 -1.14 20.79 -12.33
CA ASP A 339 -0.43 19.60 -12.79
C ASP A 339 -1.36 18.69 -13.60
N LYS A 340 -0.81 18.07 -14.65
CA LYS A 340 -1.49 16.99 -15.37
C LYS A 340 -0.94 15.65 -14.87
N PRO A 341 -1.79 14.74 -14.34
CA PRO A 341 -1.33 13.42 -13.96
C PRO A 341 -0.69 12.72 -15.16
N ALA A 342 0.53 12.24 -15.02
CA ALA A 342 1.11 11.35 -16.01
C ALA A 342 0.32 10.02 -16.00
N GLY A 343 0.07 9.42 -17.18
CA GLY A 343 -0.77 8.21 -17.36
C GLY A 343 -0.36 6.96 -16.56
N GLY A 344 0.70 7.03 -15.74
CA GLY A 344 1.11 6.01 -14.79
C GLY A 344 0.55 6.17 -13.37
N THR A 345 -0.06 7.32 -13.04
CA THR A 345 -0.62 7.59 -11.71
C THR A 345 -1.94 6.85 -11.52
N ASP A 346 -2.77 6.80 -12.57
CA ASP A 346 -4.09 6.18 -12.58
C ASP A 346 -4.08 4.66 -12.32
N VAL A 347 -2.97 3.99 -12.63
CA VAL A 347 -2.84 2.55 -12.34
C VAL A 347 -2.24 2.27 -10.96
N ARG A 348 -1.67 3.26 -10.28
CA ARG A 348 -1.11 3.13 -8.94
C ARG A 348 -2.15 3.36 -7.84
N MET A 349 -3.12 4.22 -8.10
CA MET A 349 -4.32 4.39 -7.31
C MET A 349 -5.53 4.41 -8.25
N ILE A 350 -6.30 3.34 -8.24
CA ILE A 350 -7.43 3.16 -9.15
C ILE A 350 -8.67 3.76 -8.51
N ASP A 351 -9.29 4.74 -9.16
CA ASP A 351 -10.54 5.35 -8.75
C ASP A 351 -11.71 4.41 -9.03
N ILE A 352 -12.50 4.11 -8.03
CA ILE A 352 -13.74 3.30 -8.12
C ILE A 352 -14.90 4.18 -7.69
N ALA A 353 -15.93 4.25 -8.51
CA ALA A 353 -17.15 4.96 -8.16
C ALA A 353 -17.77 4.35 -6.89
N ALA A 354 -17.92 5.17 -5.86
CA ALA A 354 -18.52 4.74 -4.61
C ALA A 354 -20.03 4.50 -4.74
N ASP A 355 -20.71 5.31 -5.53
CA ASP A 355 -22.15 5.11 -5.80
C ASP A 355 -22.37 3.83 -6.64
N ALA A 356 -23.22 2.96 -6.13
CA ALA A 356 -23.62 1.72 -6.80
C ALA A 356 -24.74 1.92 -7.85
N GLY A 357 -25.19 3.16 -8.06
CA GLY A 357 -26.27 3.48 -9.00
C GLY A 357 -27.68 3.09 -8.52
N SER A 358 -27.79 2.62 -7.26
CA SER A 358 -29.06 2.17 -6.68
C SER A 358 -29.79 3.24 -5.84
N GLY A 359 -29.25 4.46 -5.76
CA GLY A 359 -29.72 5.52 -4.86
C GLY A 359 -29.44 5.25 -3.36
N ARG A 360 -28.53 4.30 -3.08
CA ARG A 360 -28.16 3.86 -1.73
C ARG A 360 -26.69 4.08 -1.40
N GLY A 361 -26.00 4.90 -2.17
CA GLY A 361 -24.55 5.12 -2.07
C GLY A 361 -23.79 3.84 -2.43
N VAL A 362 -22.87 3.41 -1.58
CA VAL A 362 -22.05 2.20 -1.82
C VAL A 362 -22.83 0.88 -1.71
N TRP A 363 -24.07 0.92 -1.21
CA TRP A 363 -24.83 -0.29 -0.86
C TRP A 363 -25.75 -0.74 -1.99
N GLU A 364 -25.71 -2.02 -2.33
CA GLU A 364 -26.66 -2.67 -3.23
C GLU A 364 -27.68 -3.52 -2.44
N ALA A 365 -27.26 -4.12 -1.33
CA ALA A 365 -28.09 -4.90 -0.43
C ALA A 365 -28.07 -4.33 1.00
N LEU A 366 -29.22 -4.19 1.63
CA LEU A 366 -29.37 -3.63 2.98
C LEU A 366 -29.52 -4.68 4.09
N HIS A 367 -29.53 -5.97 3.77
CA HIS A 367 -29.63 -7.08 4.74
C HIS A 367 -30.71 -6.87 5.80
N ALA A 368 -31.94 -6.64 5.36
CA ALA A 368 -33.14 -6.37 6.19
C ALA A 368 -33.13 -5.05 6.98
N GLN A 369 -32.16 -4.17 6.76
CA GLN A 369 -32.17 -2.82 7.33
C GLN A 369 -33.11 -1.91 6.54
N PRO A 370 -33.80 -0.97 7.20
CA PRO A 370 -34.84 -0.17 6.55
C PRO A 370 -34.29 0.85 5.53
N ASN A 371 -33.06 1.28 5.67
CA ASN A 371 -32.45 2.27 4.80
C ASN A 371 -30.89 2.21 4.85
N PRO A 372 -30.20 2.87 3.92
CA PRO A 372 -28.73 2.87 3.85
C PRO A 372 -28.03 3.35 5.12
N ARG A 373 -28.60 4.34 5.81
CA ARG A 373 -28.05 4.88 7.05
C ARG A 373 -28.11 3.84 8.17
N ALA A 374 -29.27 3.22 8.38
CA ALA A 374 -29.43 2.18 9.39
C ALA A 374 -28.49 0.99 9.13
N PHE A 375 -28.25 0.63 7.86
CA PHE A 375 -27.29 -0.39 7.51
C PHE A 375 -25.85 0.02 7.85
N ALA A 376 -25.46 1.25 7.52
CA ALA A 376 -24.13 1.77 7.85
C ALA A 376 -23.92 1.88 9.37
N ASP A 377 -24.93 2.32 10.13
CA ASP A 377 -24.86 2.42 11.59
C ASP A 377 -24.72 1.02 12.22
N ALA A 378 -25.53 0.05 11.80
CA ALA A 378 -25.44 -1.34 12.28
C ALA A 378 -24.06 -1.98 11.97
N LEU A 379 -23.50 -1.70 10.78
CA LEU A 379 -22.18 -2.18 10.41
C LEU A 379 -21.08 -1.50 11.24
N ASN A 380 -21.16 -0.19 11.50
CA ASN A 380 -20.21 0.52 12.37
C ASN A 380 -20.26 -0.01 13.82
N ASP A 381 -21.45 -0.32 14.34
CA ASP A 381 -21.59 -0.94 15.66
C ASP A 381 -20.94 -2.33 15.71
N ALA A 382 -21.13 -3.14 14.66
CA ALA A 382 -20.51 -4.44 14.53
C ALA A 382 -18.97 -4.33 14.48
N ILE A 383 -18.43 -3.37 13.72
CA ILE A 383 -16.99 -3.04 13.65
C ILE A 383 -16.46 -2.63 15.02
N GLY A 384 -17.23 -1.89 15.81
CA GLY A 384 -16.83 -1.51 17.18
C GLY A 384 -16.77 -2.69 18.16
N ARG A 385 -17.49 -3.78 17.89
CA ARG A 385 -17.50 -4.99 18.72
C ARG A 385 -16.54 -6.07 18.24
N ASN A 386 -16.25 -6.16 16.93
CA ASN A 386 -15.45 -7.22 16.31
C ASN A 386 -14.38 -6.62 15.41
N TYR A 387 -13.11 -6.72 15.82
CA TYR A 387 -11.96 -6.26 15.03
C TYR A 387 -10.67 -6.98 15.44
N GLY A 388 -9.68 -7.01 14.56
CA GLY A 388 -8.33 -7.52 14.83
C GLY A 388 -8.25 -9.04 15.00
N THR A 389 -9.28 -9.79 14.64
CA THR A 389 -9.33 -11.26 14.78
C THR A 389 -9.08 -11.97 13.43
N ALA A 390 -9.44 -11.35 12.31
CA ALA A 390 -9.37 -11.96 10.99
C ALA A 390 -7.92 -12.03 10.46
N ALA A 391 -7.12 -10.97 10.58
CA ALA A 391 -5.74 -10.97 10.11
C ALA A 391 -4.86 -12.01 10.82
N PRO A 392 -4.87 -12.15 12.16
CA PRO A 392 -4.13 -13.23 12.83
C PRO A 392 -4.50 -14.62 12.33
N ALA A 393 -5.80 -14.91 12.18
CA ALA A 393 -6.27 -16.20 11.67
C ALA A 393 -5.83 -16.45 10.22
N PHE A 394 -5.85 -15.41 9.39
CA PHE A 394 -5.36 -15.48 8.01
C PHE A 394 -3.85 -15.74 7.96
N LEU A 395 -3.06 -14.97 8.70
CA LEU A 395 -1.61 -15.07 8.71
C LEU A 395 -1.12 -16.41 9.24
N GLU A 396 -1.75 -16.94 10.28
CA GLU A 396 -1.42 -18.25 10.83
C GLU A 396 -1.61 -19.37 9.80
N ARG A 397 -2.73 -19.36 9.07
CA ARG A 397 -3.05 -20.35 8.05
C ARG A 397 -2.23 -20.16 6.77
N LEU A 398 -2.00 -18.91 6.35
CA LEU A 398 -1.15 -18.57 5.21
C LEU A 398 0.31 -19.02 5.44
N ALA A 399 0.83 -18.75 6.62
CA ALA A 399 2.21 -19.08 6.96
C ALA A 399 2.42 -20.59 7.16
N ALA A 400 1.37 -21.35 7.46
CA ALA A 400 1.44 -22.82 7.58
C ALA A 400 1.67 -23.52 6.25
N ASP A 401 1.17 -22.97 5.13
CA ASP A 401 1.36 -23.51 3.78
C ASP A 401 1.58 -22.38 2.76
N LYS A 402 2.75 -21.77 2.82
CA LYS A 402 3.13 -20.64 1.96
C LYS A 402 3.22 -21.04 0.47
N ASP A 403 3.66 -22.24 0.19
CA ASP A 403 3.87 -22.68 -1.21
C ASP A 403 2.55 -23.06 -1.87
N GLY A 404 1.68 -23.81 -1.20
CA GLY A 404 0.32 -24.07 -1.69
C GLY A 404 -0.50 -22.77 -1.86
N ALA A 405 -0.35 -21.81 -0.95
CA ALA A 405 -0.97 -20.50 -1.10
C ALA A 405 -0.44 -19.75 -2.34
N ARG A 406 0.88 -19.80 -2.62
CA ARG A 406 1.49 -19.19 -3.81
C ARG A 406 0.90 -19.76 -5.11
N GLU A 407 0.77 -21.07 -5.20
CA GLU A 407 0.18 -21.74 -6.36
C GLU A 407 -1.28 -21.33 -6.55
N MET A 408 -2.07 -21.33 -5.47
CA MET A 408 -3.48 -20.92 -5.49
C MET A 408 -3.64 -19.46 -5.93
N ILE A 409 -2.84 -18.54 -5.41
CA ILE A 409 -2.85 -17.12 -5.78
C ILE A 409 -2.58 -16.95 -7.27
N ARG A 410 -1.52 -17.57 -7.79
CA ARG A 410 -1.15 -17.49 -9.22
C ARG A 410 -2.27 -18.03 -10.11
N ALA A 411 -2.77 -19.20 -9.81
CA ALA A 411 -3.88 -19.80 -10.56
C ALA A 411 -5.14 -18.93 -10.54
N SER A 412 -5.46 -18.31 -9.40
CA SER A 412 -6.61 -17.38 -9.28
C SER A 412 -6.41 -16.12 -10.10
N ILE A 413 -5.22 -15.49 -10.03
CA ILE A 413 -4.88 -14.29 -10.82
C ILE A 413 -4.97 -14.59 -12.32
N ASP A 414 -4.36 -15.69 -12.79
CA ASP A 414 -4.34 -16.07 -14.20
C ASP A 414 -5.76 -16.35 -14.72
N ARG A 415 -6.53 -17.14 -13.99
CA ARG A 415 -7.93 -17.45 -14.33
C ARG A 415 -8.79 -16.21 -14.39
N TRP A 416 -8.71 -15.32 -13.37
CA TRP A 416 -9.50 -14.11 -13.33
C TRP A 416 -9.11 -13.15 -14.46
N THR A 417 -7.81 -12.98 -14.71
CA THR A 417 -7.30 -12.11 -15.78
C THR A 417 -7.75 -12.60 -17.15
N ALA A 418 -7.61 -13.90 -17.43
CA ALA A 418 -8.05 -14.49 -18.69
C ALA A 418 -9.56 -14.32 -18.94
N ALA A 419 -10.38 -14.38 -17.87
CA ALA A 419 -11.83 -14.24 -17.98
C ALA A 419 -12.31 -12.80 -18.14
N ASN A 420 -11.58 -11.79 -17.62
CA ASN A 420 -12.11 -10.43 -17.47
C ASN A 420 -11.31 -9.35 -18.23
N VAL A 421 -10.04 -9.62 -18.60
CA VAL A 421 -9.17 -8.64 -19.24
C VAL A 421 -8.90 -9.08 -20.69
N PRO A 422 -9.47 -8.40 -21.69
CA PRO A 422 -9.21 -8.72 -23.10
C PRO A 422 -7.72 -8.58 -23.45
N ALA A 423 -7.21 -9.48 -24.29
CA ALA A 423 -5.80 -9.50 -24.69
C ALA A 423 -5.36 -8.22 -25.45
N ASP A 424 -6.29 -7.59 -26.17
CA ASP A 424 -6.12 -6.36 -26.95
C ASP A 424 -6.37 -5.09 -26.12
N ALA A 425 -6.72 -5.20 -24.85
CA ALA A 425 -6.89 -4.05 -23.96
C ALA A 425 -5.59 -3.26 -23.82
N SER A 426 -5.71 -1.94 -23.63
CA SER A 426 -4.56 -1.06 -23.43
C SER A 426 -3.69 -1.52 -22.26
N ALA A 427 -2.38 -1.20 -22.30
CA ALA A 427 -1.44 -1.55 -21.21
C ALA A 427 -1.87 -1.00 -19.85
N MET A 428 -2.63 0.09 -19.81
CA MET A 428 -3.21 0.64 -18.58
C MET A 428 -4.31 -0.29 -18.04
N VAL A 429 -5.23 -0.73 -18.89
CA VAL A 429 -6.31 -1.66 -18.51
C VAL A 429 -5.73 -3.01 -18.07
N GLN A 430 -4.71 -3.53 -18.76
CA GLN A 430 -4.04 -4.76 -18.36
C GLN A 430 -3.40 -4.64 -16.97
N ARG A 431 -2.70 -3.53 -16.66
CA ARG A 431 -2.12 -3.29 -15.33
C ARG A 431 -3.18 -3.12 -14.25
N ALA A 432 -4.25 -2.38 -14.53
CA ALA A 432 -5.38 -2.26 -13.61
C ALA A 432 -6.05 -3.63 -13.37
N GLY A 433 -6.30 -4.39 -14.45
CA GLY A 433 -6.85 -5.74 -14.39
C GLY A 433 -6.05 -6.67 -13.48
N LYS A 434 -4.73 -6.66 -13.56
CA LYS A 434 -3.86 -7.43 -12.64
C LYS A 434 -4.07 -7.03 -11.17
N ARG A 435 -4.31 -5.75 -10.89
CA ARG A 435 -4.58 -5.29 -9.51
C ARG A 435 -5.95 -5.75 -9.01
N PHE A 436 -6.98 -5.69 -9.85
CA PHE A 436 -8.28 -6.27 -9.52
C PHE A 436 -8.19 -7.79 -9.34
N ALA A 437 -7.44 -8.49 -10.21
CA ALA A 437 -7.20 -9.91 -10.08
C ALA A 437 -6.51 -10.28 -8.75
N LEU A 438 -5.54 -9.48 -8.32
CA LEU A 438 -4.86 -9.65 -7.03
C LEU A 438 -5.84 -9.51 -5.85
N VAL A 439 -6.76 -8.54 -5.89
CA VAL A 439 -7.79 -8.37 -4.87
C VAL A 439 -8.78 -9.55 -4.87
N ALA A 440 -9.20 -10.02 -6.05
CA ALA A 440 -10.05 -11.20 -6.16
C ALA A 440 -9.37 -12.45 -5.58
N ALA A 441 -8.09 -12.67 -5.91
CA ALA A 441 -7.31 -13.78 -5.39
C ALA A 441 -7.12 -13.71 -3.86
N ALA A 442 -6.94 -12.50 -3.29
CA ALA A 442 -6.85 -12.31 -1.85
C ALA A 442 -8.17 -12.69 -1.14
N GLY A 443 -9.31 -12.28 -1.70
CA GLY A 443 -10.63 -12.64 -1.18
C GLY A 443 -10.91 -14.16 -1.27
N ASP A 444 -10.55 -14.76 -2.39
CA ASP A 444 -10.71 -16.21 -2.61
C ASP A 444 -9.81 -17.03 -1.67
N LEU A 445 -8.55 -16.62 -1.50
CA LEU A 445 -7.64 -17.27 -0.57
C LEU A 445 -8.15 -17.13 0.88
N ALA A 446 -8.58 -15.94 1.29
CA ALA A 446 -9.12 -15.73 2.63
C ALA A 446 -10.38 -16.59 2.88
N ARG A 447 -11.21 -16.83 1.85
CA ARG A 447 -12.32 -17.78 1.90
C ARG A 447 -11.82 -19.23 2.02
N ALA A 448 -10.89 -19.63 1.17
CA ALA A 448 -10.34 -20.99 1.16
C ALA A 448 -9.67 -21.33 2.51
N LEU A 449 -9.02 -20.35 3.11
CA LEU A 449 -8.45 -20.46 4.47
C LEU A 449 -9.52 -20.35 5.57
N GLY A 450 -10.83 -20.25 5.26
CA GLY A 450 -11.91 -20.21 6.23
C GLY A 450 -11.96 -18.93 7.07
N VAL A 451 -11.36 -17.83 6.60
CA VAL A 451 -11.42 -16.51 7.25
C VAL A 451 -12.61 -15.70 6.77
N LEU A 452 -12.91 -15.73 5.47
CA LEU A 452 -14.12 -15.17 4.90
C LEU A 452 -15.18 -16.27 4.73
N SER A 453 -16.39 -16.03 5.25
CA SER A 453 -17.53 -16.95 5.15
C SER A 453 -18.32 -16.80 3.84
N TRP A 454 -17.67 -16.35 2.77
CA TRP A 454 -18.30 -16.09 1.48
C TRP A 454 -18.58 -17.37 0.70
N ARG A 455 -19.56 -17.30 -0.21
CA ARG A 455 -19.79 -18.35 -1.19
C ARG A 455 -18.64 -18.40 -2.20
N GLU A 456 -18.36 -19.58 -2.71
CA GLU A 456 -17.35 -19.79 -3.74
C GLU A 456 -17.59 -18.90 -4.97
N GLY A 457 -16.51 -18.29 -5.49
CA GLY A 457 -16.54 -17.37 -6.61
C GLY A 457 -17.20 -16.01 -6.33
N TRP A 458 -17.60 -15.71 -5.08
CA TRP A 458 -18.20 -14.40 -4.78
C TRP A 458 -17.19 -13.27 -4.93
N ALA A 459 -15.97 -13.43 -4.42
CA ALA A 459 -14.92 -12.44 -4.57
C ALA A 459 -14.65 -12.16 -6.06
N GLU A 460 -14.47 -13.21 -6.86
CA GLU A 460 -14.22 -13.09 -8.30
C GLU A 460 -15.32 -12.30 -9.01
N ARG A 461 -16.59 -12.63 -8.77
CA ARG A 461 -17.73 -11.96 -9.41
C ARG A 461 -17.90 -10.51 -8.96
N ALA A 462 -17.76 -10.24 -7.67
CA ALA A 462 -17.89 -8.88 -7.12
C ALA A 462 -16.79 -7.96 -7.70
N ILE A 463 -15.55 -8.44 -7.77
CA ILE A 463 -14.43 -7.70 -8.30
C ILE A 463 -14.53 -7.53 -9.82
N ALA A 464 -15.00 -8.56 -10.56
CA ALA A 464 -15.22 -8.47 -12.01
C ALA A 464 -16.28 -7.41 -12.36
N LYS A 465 -17.36 -7.33 -11.57
CA LYS A 465 -18.36 -6.26 -11.73
C LYS A 465 -17.73 -4.88 -11.61
N LEU A 466 -16.95 -4.64 -10.56
CA LEU A 466 -16.33 -3.34 -10.33
C LEU A 466 -15.24 -3.01 -11.37
N PHE A 467 -14.52 -4.00 -11.87
CA PHE A 467 -13.59 -3.81 -12.98
C PHE A 467 -14.31 -3.39 -14.26
N LYS A 468 -15.45 -4.02 -14.56
CA LYS A 468 -16.28 -3.66 -15.71
C LYS A 468 -16.82 -2.22 -15.56
N GLU A 469 -17.38 -1.87 -14.41
CA GLU A 469 -17.84 -0.50 -14.11
C GLU A 469 -16.71 0.51 -14.25
N TRP A 470 -15.50 0.17 -13.79
CA TRP A 470 -14.32 1.02 -13.95
C TRP A 470 -13.93 1.19 -15.43
N CYS A 471 -13.95 0.12 -16.23
CA CYS A 471 -13.69 0.20 -17.67
C CYS A 471 -14.73 1.09 -18.38
N GLU A 472 -16.01 0.96 -18.03
CA GLU A 472 -17.09 1.76 -18.60
C GLU A 472 -16.94 3.25 -18.23
N ALA A 473 -16.65 3.56 -16.97
CA ALA A 473 -16.49 4.93 -16.48
C ALA A 473 -15.30 5.69 -17.12
N ARG A 474 -14.27 4.97 -17.57
CA ARG A 474 -13.11 5.56 -18.25
C ARG A 474 -13.26 5.65 -19.78
N GLY A 475 -14.40 5.27 -20.33
CA GLY A 475 -14.66 5.31 -21.77
C GLY A 475 -14.32 4.01 -22.53
N GLY A 476 -13.95 2.93 -21.82
CA GLY A 476 -13.74 1.63 -22.45
C GLY A 476 -12.35 1.02 -22.22
N LEU A 477 -11.96 0.11 -23.12
CA LEU A 477 -10.73 -0.68 -23.02
C LEU A 477 -9.52 -0.03 -23.71
N GLY A 478 -9.76 1.06 -24.47
CA GLY A 478 -8.75 1.81 -25.22
C GLY A 478 -7.80 2.61 -24.32
N ALA A 479 -6.76 3.17 -24.92
CA ALA A 479 -5.91 4.14 -24.22
C ALA A 479 -6.63 5.50 -24.13
N PRO A 480 -6.64 6.19 -22.98
CA PRO A 480 -7.27 7.51 -22.85
C PRO A 480 -6.74 8.55 -23.85
N GLU A 481 -5.47 8.39 -24.26
CA GLU A 481 -4.85 9.21 -25.28
C GLU A 481 -5.49 9.00 -26.65
N ASP A 482 -5.92 7.78 -26.96
CA ASP A 482 -6.56 7.47 -28.23
C ASP A 482 -7.97 8.09 -28.29
N GLU A 483 -8.72 8.05 -27.18
CA GLU A 483 -10.03 8.71 -27.07
C GLU A 483 -9.90 10.23 -27.21
N ARG A 484 -8.97 10.84 -26.45
CA ARG A 484 -8.70 12.29 -26.57
C ARG A 484 -8.29 12.68 -27.98
N ALA A 485 -7.48 11.84 -28.64
CA ALA A 485 -7.11 12.06 -30.03
C ALA A 485 -8.34 12.07 -30.97
N MET A 486 -9.23 11.09 -30.78
CA MET A 486 -10.43 10.94 -31.58
C MET A 486 -11.45 12.05 -31.30
N ASP A 487 -11.62 12.46 -30.05
CA ASP A 487 -12.50 13.56 -29.66
C ASP A 487 -12.01 14.91 -30.24
N ALA A 488 -10.69 15.14 -30.21
CA ALA A 488 -10.11 16.33 -30.84
C ALA A 488 -10.33 16.33 -32.36
N VAL A 489 -10.20 15.19 -33.04
CA VAL A 489 -10.50 15.07 -34.45
C VAL A 489 -11.98 15.34 -34.73
N ARG A 490 -12.89 14.73 -33.96
CA ARG A 490 -14.35 14.98 -34.09
C ARG A 490 -14.70 16.43 -33.82
N GLY A 491 -14.22 17.00 -32.73
CA GLY A 491 -14.46 18.38 -32.33
C GLY A 491 -13.99 19.36 -33.39
N PHE A 492 -12.79 19.15 -33.92
CA PHE A 492 -12.25 19.98 -35.01
C PHE A 492 -13.10 19.93 -36.26
N LEU A 493 -13.49 18.74 -36.71
CA LEU A 493 -14.34 18.59 -37.90
C LEU A 493 -15.75 19.14 -37.69
N ALA A 494 -16.34 18.93 -36.52
CA ALA A 494 -17.65 19.47 -36.16
C ALA A 494 -17.66 21.01 -36.14
N THR A 495 -16.59 21.62 -35.59
CA THR A 495 -16.50 23.09 -35.48
C THR A 495 -16.11 23.76 -36.78
N HIS A 496 -15.28 23.13 -37.61
CA HIS A 496 -14.61 23.77 -38.73
C HIS A 496 -14.96 23.18 -40.11
N GLY A 497 -15.67 22.05 -40.16
CA GLY A 497 -15.93 21.31 -41.38
C GLY A 497 -16.59 22.13 -42.48
N ASP A 498 -17.56 22.98 -42.16
CA ASP A 498 -18.23 23.81 -43.16
C ASP A 498 -17.53 25.17 -43.41
N ALA A 499 -16.73 25.66 -42.45
CA ALA A 499 -16.13 26.99 -42.53
C ALA A 499 -14.69 27.01 -43.08
N ARG A 500 -13.90 25.95 -42.81
CA ARG A 500 -12.45 25.93 -43.14
C ARG A 500 -12.07 24.86 -44.17
N PHE A 501 -13.05 24.19 -44.77
CA PHE A 501 -12.81 23.15 -45.79
C PHE A 501 -13.55 23.50 -47.09
N GLU A 502 -12.93 23.22 -48.20
CA GLU A 502 -13.47 23.46 -49.56
C GLU A 502 -13.72 22.13 -50.27
N GLY A 503 -14.83 22.03 -51.01
CA GLY A 503 -15.10 20.85 -51.83
C GLY A 503 -14.14 20.79 -53.01
N LEU A 504 -13.49 19.65 -53.24
CA LEU A 504 -12.59 19.46 -54.40
C LEU A 504 -13.28 19.57 -55.75
N GLU A 505 -14.57 19.31 -55.78
CA GLU A 505 -15.41 19.28 -56.98
C GLU A 505 -16.28 20.54 -57.12
N ALA A 506 -16.06 21.55 -56.27
CA ALA A 506 -16.85 22.78 -56.29
C ALA A 506 -16.53 23.61 -57.55
N THR A 507 -17.55 23.88 -58.34
CA THR A 507 -17.45 24.68 -59.53
C THR A 507 -17.25 26.18 -59.25
N GLU A 508 -17.64 26.64 -58.06
CA GLU A 508 -17.40 28.01 -57.58
C GLU A 508 -16.43 27.97 -56.39
N GLN A 509 -15.25 28.56 -56.56
CA GLN A 509 -14.30 28.74 -55.49
C GLN A 509 -14.73 29.90 -54.58
N LYS A 510 -15.19 29.58 -53.34
CA LYS A 510 -15.38 30.59 -52.29
C LYS A 510 -14.07 30.81 -51.55
N PRO A 511 -13.67 32.05 -51.25
CA PRO A 511 -12.47 32.30 -50.48
C PRO A 511 -12.66 31.73 -49.06
N VAL A 512 -11.91 30.67 -48.73
CA VAL A 512 -11.91 30.04 -47.39
C VAL A 512 -10.80 30.67 -46.56
N HIS A 513 -11.17 31.45 -45.55
CA HIS A 513 -10.23 32.03 -44.61
C HIS A 513 -9.66 30.96 -43.66
N ASN A 514 -8.35 30.97 -43.43
CA ASN A 514 -7.66 30.02 -42.56
C ASN A 514 -7.95 28.54 -42.92
N ARG A 515 -7.74 28.22 -44.22
CA ARG A 515 -8.07 26.90 -44.78
C ARG A 515 -7.41 25.77 -44.02
N ALA A 516 -8.22 24.82 -43.48
CA ALA A 516 -7.79 23.60 -42.79
C ALA A 516 -7.59 22.43 -43.77
N GLY A 517 -8.28 22.46 -44.91
CA GLY A 517 -8.18 21.39 -45.89
C GLY A 517 -9.27 21.40 -46.96
N TRP A 518 -9.50 20.26 -47.53
CA TRP A 518 -10.51 19.99 -48.56
C TRP A 518 -11.34 18.77 -48.18
N TRP A 519 -12.49 18.60 -48.83
CA TRP A 519 -13.28 17.38 -48.73
C TRP A 519 -13.69 16.91 -50.11
N ARG A 520 -13.92 15.60 -50.26
CA ARG A 520 -14.49 14.99 -51.47
C ARG A 520 -15.53 13.95 -51.10
N HIS A 521 -16.44 13.62 -52.01
CA HIS A 521 -17.36 12.52 -51.83
C HIS A 521 -16.68 11.17 -52.08
N CYS A 522 -16.96 10.18 -51.21
CA CYS A 522 -16.55 8.80 -51.46
C CYS A 522 -17.57 8.11 -52.36
N GLN A 523 -17.11 7.21 -53.24
CA GLN A 523 -17.98 6.34 -54.02
C GLN A 523 -18.56 5.21 -53.15
N PRO A 524 -19.86 4.81 -53.25
CA PRO A 524 -20.88 5.36 -54.20
C PRO A 524 -21.36 6.73 -53.77
N GLU A 525 -21.72 7.54 -54.76
CA GLU A 525 -22.07 8.96 -54.62
C GLU A 525 -23.06 9.26 -53.49
N GLY A 526 -22.67 10.20 -52.62
CA GLY A 526 -23.56 10.88 -51.66
C GLY A 526 -23.51 10.42 -50.20
N ALA A 527 -22.89 9.28 -49.86
CA ALA A 527 -23.03 8.72 -48.52
C ALA A 527 -21.99 9.19 -47.48
N ARG A 528 -20.76 9.53 -47.88
CA ARG A 528 -19.68 9.90 -46.95
C ARG A 528 -18.75 10.95 -47.53
N ARG A 529 -18.25 11.88 -46.69
CA ARG A 529 -17.18 12.82 -47.00
C ARG A 529 -15.85 12.28 -46.54
N GLU A 530 -14.84 12.34 -47.40
CA GLU A 530 -13.43 12.15 -47.04
C GLU A 530 -12.80 13.54 -46.85
N TRP A 531 -12.17 13.74 -45.71
CA TRP A 531 -11.54 15.00 -45.34
C TRP A 531 -10.04 14.94 -45.59
N LEU A 532 -9.50 15.89 -46.31
CA LEU A 532 -8.08 16.06 -46.62
C LEU A 532 -7.55 17.21 -45.76
N LEU A 533 -6.90 16.91 -44.63
CA LEU A 533 -6.38 17.90 -43.70
C LEU A 533 -4.97 18.34 -44.09
N THR A 534 -4.69 19.64 -43.99
CA THR A 534 -3.33 20.16 -44.12
C THR A 534 -2.49 19.81 -42.88
N ALA A 535 -1.15 19.77 -43.02
CA ALA A 535 -0.25 19.56 -41.90
C ALA A 535 -0.39 20.60 -40.75
N PRO A 536 -0.66 21.90 -41.02
CA PRO A 536 -0.99 22.86 -39.98
C PRO A 536 -2.26 22.51 -39.21
N ALA A 537 -3.35 22.14 -39.90
CA ALA A 537 -4.61 21.74 -39.27
C ALA A 537 -4.44 20.48 -38.41
N TRP A 538 -3.66 19.50 -38.89
CA TRP A 538 -3.35 18.31 -38.09
C TRP A 538 -2.55 18.64 -36.82
N ARG A 539 -1.60 19.59 -36.90
CA ARG A 539 -0.90 20.09 -35.70
C ARG A 539 -1.81 20.84 -34.73
N GLU A 540 -2.82 21.54 -35.24
CA GLU A 540 -3.84 22.22 -34.42
C GLU A 540 -4.65 21.19 -33.61
N ILE A 541 -5.14 20.13 -34.26
CA ILE A 541 -5.84 19.00 -33.61
C ILE A 541 -4.95 18.34 -32.52
N ALA A 542 -3.69 18.05 -32.86
CA ALA A 542 -2.76 17.43 -31.93
C ALA A 542 -2.49 18.30 -30.69
N ARG A 543 -2.39 19.63 -30.89
CA ARG A 543 -2.25 20.58 -29.79
C ARG A 543 -3.49 20.64 -28.90
N GLU A 544 -4.69 20.60 -29.48
CA GLU A 544 -5.95 20.55 -28.76
C GLU A 544 -6.07 19.26 -27.93
N ALA A 545 -5.69 18.11 -28.51
CA ALA A 545 -5.62 16.84 -27.81
C ALA A 545 -4.54 16.81 -26.71
N GLY A 546 -3.57 17.75 -26.75
CA GLY A 546 -2.39 17.73 -25.89
C GLY A 546 -1.47 16.53 -26.15
N LEU A 547 -1.38 16.08 -27.41
CA LEU A 547 -0.65 14.89 -27.82
C LEU A 547 0.30 15.19 -29.01
N PRO A 548 1.39 14.40 -29.17
CA PRO A 548 2.21 14.45 -30.37
C PRO A 548 1.39 14.10 -31.66
N THR A 549 1.73 14.71 -32.77
CA THR A 549 1.05 14.48 -34.07
C THR A 549 1.05 13.02 -34.51
N GLU A 550 2.15 12.31 -34.24
CA GLU A 550 2.33 10.87 -34.52
C GLU A 550 1.38 10.02 -33.68
N ARG A 551 1.14 10.43 -32.44
CA ARG A 551 0.25 9.70 -31.51
C ARG A 551 -1.21 9.82 -31.97
N VAL A 552 -1.63 11.05 -32.36
CA VAL A 552 -2.97 11.29 -32.92
C VAL A 552 -3.17 10.52 -34.24
N ALA A 553 -2.15 10.50 -35.10
CA ALA A 553 -2.20 9.74 -36.33
C ALA A 553 -2.33 8.23 -36.08
N LYS A 554 -1.57 7.69 -35.14
CA LYS A 554 -1.64 6.27 -34.76
C LYS A 554 -3.03 5.89 -34.24
N ALA A 555 -3.62 6.71 -33.38
CA ALA A 555 -4.97 6.50 -32.86
C ALA A 555 -6.02 6.55 -33.99
N ALA A 556 -5.93 7.54 -34.88
CA ALA A 556 -6.86 7.70 -35.98
C ALA A 556 -6.73 6.57 -37.03
N ILE A 557 -5.53 6.04 -37.26
CA ILE A 557 -5.32 4.87 -38.14
C ILE A 557 -5.93 3.62 -37.49
N ALA A 558 -5.68 3.39 -36.19
CA ALA A 558 -6.23 2.26 -35.47
C ALA A 558 -7.75 2.25 -35.42
N ALA A 559 -8.37 3.44 -35.33
CA ALA A 559 -9.83 3.62 -35.37
C ALA A 559 -10.41 3.56 -36.82
N GLY A 560 -9.58 3.41 -37.85
CA GLY A 560 -10.03 3.40 -39.26
C GLY A 560 -10.47 4.77 -39.78
N TRP A 561 -10.12 5.86 -39.09
CA TRP A 561 -10.50 7.23 -39.48
C TRP A 561 -9.46 7.93 -40.34
N LEU A 562 -8.19 7.55 -40.24
CA LEU A 562 -7.11 8.06 -41.06
C LEU A 562 -6.64 6.97 -42.03
N ILE A 563 -6.64 7.29 -43.31
CA ILE A 563 -6.09 6.41 -44.36
C ILE A 563 -4.60 6.75 -44.50
N PRO A 564 -3.67 5.86 -44.10
CA PRO A 564 -2.24 6.16 -44.18
C PRO A 564 -1.73 6.14 -45.61
N GLY A 565 -0.67 6.89 -45.90
CA GLY A 565 0.13 6.76 -47.13
C GLY A 565 0.95 5.44 -47.11
N ARG A 566 1.58 5.10 -48.25
CA ARG A 566 2.34 3.84 -48.40
C ARG A 566 3.47 3.66 -47.38
N ASP A 567 4.19 4.77 -47.06
CA ASP A 567 5.37 4.71 -46.17
C ASP A 567 5.25 5.63 -44.95
N ARG A 568 4.14 6.35 -44.76
CA ARG A 568 3.90 7.29 -43.66
C ARG A 568 2.43 7.61 -43.47
N ALA A 569 2.08 8.19 -42.34
CA ALA A 569 0.71 8.60 -42.04
C ALA A 569 0.15 9.68 -43.01
N ALA A 570 1.00 10.48 -43.66
CA ALA A 570 0.60 11.51 -44.58
C ALA A 570 0.57 10.98 -46.02
N GLN A 571 -0.46 11.36 -46.79
CA GLN A 571 -0.54 11.13 -48.24
C GLN A 571 -0.25 12.44 -49.00
N SER A 572 0.36 12.30 -50.15
CA SER A 572 0.48 13.41 -51.11
C SER A 572 -0.71 13.36 -52.08
N VAL A 573 -1.57 14.37 -52.02
CA VAL A 573 -2.74 14.50 -52.91
C VAL A 573 -2.47 15.63 -53.92
N ALA A 574 -2.65 15.35 -55.20
CA ALA A 574 -2.59 16.39 -56.24
C ALA A 574 -3.92 17.16 -56.26
N LEU A 575 -3.84 18.47 -56.11
CA LEU A 575 -4.98 19.38 -56.20
C LEU A 575 -4.93 20.07 -57.54
N ALA A 576 -6.06 20.16 -58.26
CA ALA A 576 -6.12 20.73 -59.62
C ALA A 576 -5.59 22.17 -59.71
N SER A 577 -5.67 22.92 -58.63
CA SER A 577 -5.28 24.35 -58.56
C SER A 577 -3.96 24.62 -57.83
N PHE A 578 -3.25 23.59 -57.35
CA PHE A 578 -2.01 23.77 -56.57
C PHE A 578 -0.97 22.71 -56.93
N PRO A 579 0.32 23.06 -57.03
CA PRO A 579 1.37 22.05 -57.13
C PRO A 579 1.34 21.15 -55.89
N LYS A 580 1.72 19.87 -56.08
CA LYS A 580 1.72 18.84 -55.01
C LYS A 580 2.16 19.41 -53.66
N GLN A 581 1.23 19.62 -52.76
CA GLN A 581 1.53 19.94 -51.36
C GLN A 581 1.66 18.63 -50.58
N ARG A 582 2.73 18.52 -49.79
CA ARG A 582 2.99 17.40 -48.92
C ARG A 582 2.27 17.56 -47.59
#